data_8ee9ad69a6a613564e252fe819754198
#
_entry.id   8ee9ad69a6a613564e252fe819754198
#
_cell.length_a   1.000
_cell.length_b   1.000
_cell.length_c   1.000
_cell.angle_alpha   90.00
_cell.angle_beta   90.00
_cell.angle_gamma   90.00
#
_symmetry.space_group_name_H-M   'P 1'
#
loop_
_entity.id
_entity.type
_entity.pdbx_description
1 polymer ?
#
loop_
_entity_poly.entity_id
_entity_poly.type
_entity_poly.pdbx_seq_one_letter_code
_entity_poly.pdbx_strand_id
1 'polypeptide(L)'
;MKGSYSYAEPGTTEPTLADRYDSADPVTWNGAQVFPLHSEGLGGSPTMVRLTLRSAAPRHGVRSLGIGLAVERGHVLLEGRRLRGVDVWSDAMSGGIELQVCPAETDATITLTPVWVDDTEATVSWTGNYGMLIAREPAMTVLHCSTGVGPPDFGELVVELTIGPIPPPPAPPTDASRYQHALYELGVAMQRRGDEEQACQLWTQAAEFGHPGAAYDLGVFRYRRGDFTEAEHWWRAAATQGDPRATAGLAELLNRRGNPSEARAWRAASTADDQYP
;
A
#
# COMPACT_ATOMS: atom_id res chain seq x y z
N MET A 1 61.33 37.15 -27.65
CA MET A 1 60.45 36.70 -26.58
C MET A 1 59.44 35.72 -27.15
N LYS A 2 59.66 34.44 -26.91
CA LYS A 2 58.77 33.37 -27.36
C LYS A 2 57.75 33.15 -26.23
N GLY A 3 56.46 33.50 -26.47
CA GLY A 3 55.39 33.17 -25.57
C GLY A 3 55.05 31.66 -25.69
N SER A 4 55.27 30.95 -24.60
CA SER A 4 54.86 29.56 -24.45
C SER A 4 53.36 29.53 -24.16
N TYR A 5 52.55 29.09 -25.13
CA TYR A 5 51.15 28.70 -24.90
C TYR A 5 51.16 27.32 -24.27
N SER A 6 50.89 27.27 -22.96
CA SER A 6 50.54 26.02 -22.28
C SER A 6 49.16 25.60 -22.74
N TYR A 7 49.04 24.52 -23.54
CA TYR A 7 47.81 23.81 -23.76
C TYR A 7 47.43 23.12 -22.43
N ALA A 8 46.40 23.60 -21.78
CA ALA A 8 45.74 22.81 -20.73
C ALA A 8 45.22 21.53 -21.38
N GLU A 9 45.68 20.39 -20.90
CA GLU A 9 45.11 19.10 -21.28
C GLU A 9 43.61 19.10 -20.95
N PRO A 10 42.73 18.51 -21.81
CA PRO A 10 41.33 18.35 -21.48
C PRO A 10 41.24 17.49 -20.22
N GLY A 11 40.66 18.04 -19.14
CA GLY A 11 40.52 17.36 -17.87
C GLY A 11 39.87 16.01 -18.09
N THR A 12 40.55 14.96 -17.62
CA THR A 12 40.00 13.61 -17.53
C THR A 12 38.78 13.72 -16.59
N THR A 13 37.60 13.69 -17.17
CA THR A 13 36.36 13.58 -16.42
C THR A 13 36.43 12.23 -15.67
N GLU A 14 36.33 12.24 -14.35
CA GLU A 14 36.30 10.99 -13.61
C GLU A 14 35.19 10.09 -14.15
N PRO A 15 35.45 8.78 -14.35
CA PRO A 15 34.45 7.87 -14.87
C PRO A 15 33.24 7.82 -13.92
N THR A 16 32.05 7.88 -14.48
CA THR A 16 30.80 7.80 -13.75
C THR A 16 30.60 6.39 -13.18
N LEU A 17 29.60 6.20 -12.33
CA LEU A 17 29.25 4.85 -11.84
C LEU A 17 28.83 3.93 -12.99
N ALA A 18 28.09 4.45 -13.97
CA ALA A 18 27.67 3.67 -15.16
C ALA A 18 28.86 3.17 -15.96
N ASP A 19 29.92 3.97 -16.08
CA ASP A 19 31.16 3.58 -16.79
C ASP A 19 31.96 2.48 -16.07
N ARG A 20 31.64 2.19 -14.81
CA ARG A 20 32.33 1.21 -13.96
C ARG A 20 31.61 -0.12 -13.89
N TYR A 21 30.35 -0.21 -14.32
CA TYR A 21 29.60 -1.47 -14.31
C TYR A 21 29.93 -2.30 -15.56
N ASP A 22 30.60 -3.42 -15.37
CA ASP A 22 30.87 -4.42 -16.42
C ASP A 22 29.78 -5.51 -16.47
N SER A 23 28.97 -5.61 -15.40
CA SER A 23 27.95 -6.65 -15.21
C SER A 23 26.87 -6.16 -14.21
N ALA A 24 26.04 -7.07 -13.74
CA ALA A 24 25.11 -6.84 -12.63
C ALA A 24 25.80 -6.79 -11.25
N ASP A 25 27.11 -7.07 -11.19
CA ASP A 25 27.88 -7.07 -9.94
C ASP A 25 28.07 -5.64 -9.41
N PRO A 26 28.16 -5.48 -8.07
CA PRO A 26 28.37 -4.17 -7.48
C PRO A 26 29.79 -3.64 -7.71
N VAL A 27 29.92 -2.33 -7.77
CA VAL A 27 31.20 -1.63 -7.76
C VAL A 27 31.45 -0.98 -6.39
N THR A 28 32.71 -0.86 -6.00
CA THR A 28 33.06 -0.15 -4.76
C THR A 28 33.15 1.34 -5.03
N TRP A 29 32.33 2.13 -4.29
CA TRP A 29 32.35 3.57 -4.30
C TRP A 29 32.43 4.12 -2.87
N ASN A 30 33.48 4.87 -2.56
CA ASN A 30 33.72 5.43 -1.21
C ASN A 30 33.60 4.38 -0.08
N GLY A 31 34.05 3.15 -0.33
CA GLY A 31 33.99 2.06 0.64
C GLY A 31 32.65 1.34 0.75
N ALA A 32 31.64 1.76 0.01
CA ALA A 32 30.33 1.09 -0.07
C ALA A 32 30.21 0.27 -1.37
N GLN A 33 29.38 -0.78 -1.33
CA GLN A 33 29.03 -1.55 -2.51
C GLN A 33 27.81 -0.91 -3.17
N VAL A 34 27.99 -0.42 -4.40
CA VAL A 34 26.93 0.21 -5.20
C VAL A 34 26.52 -0.75 -6.31
N PHE A 35 25.25 -1.06 -6.35
CA PHE A 35 24.67 -2.02 -7.27
C PHE A 35 24.00 -1.30 -8.46
N PRO A 36 24.16 -1.79 -9.70
CA PRO A 36 23.41 -1.26 -10.84
C PRO A 36 21.94 -1.68 -10.81
N LEU A 37 21.63 -2.80 -10.19
CA LEU A 37 20.29 -3.37 -10.06
C LEU A 37 20.21 -4.24 -8.80
N HIS A 38 18.98 -4.51 -8.35
CA HIS A 38 18.70 -5.47 -7.31
C HIS A 38 17.89 -6.63 -7.88
N SER A 39 18.34 -7.87 -7.68
CA SER A 39 17.64 -9.06 -8.15
C SER A 39 17.27 -9.95 -6.97
N GLU A 40 16.03 -10.49 -7.00
CA GLU A 40 15.54 -11.47 -6.03
C GLU A 40 14.86 -12.64 -6.75
N GLY A 41 15.16 -13.87 -6.27
CA GLY A 41 14.48 -15.07 -6.76
C GLY A 41 13.06 -15.18 -6.18
N LEU A 42 12.12 -15.55 -7.04
CA LEU A 42 10.69 -15.65 -6.66
C LEU A 42 10.28 -17.07 -6.27
N GLY A 43 11.06 -18.08 -6.65
CA GLY A 43 10.60 -19.46 -6.61
C GLY A 43 9.47 -19.73 -7.62
N GLY A 44 8.74 -20.82 -7.44
CA GLY A 44 7.71 -21.27 -8.40
C GLY A 44 6.28 -20.84 -8.08
N SER A 45 6.06 -20.01 -7.05
CA SER A 45 4.70 -19.62 -6.62
C SER A 45 4.43 -18.13 -6.86
N PRO A 46 3.20 -17.76 -7.21
CA PRO A 46 2.81 -16.37 -7.30
C PRO A 46 3.10 -15.62 -6.00
N THR A 47 3.69 -14.43 -6.15
CA THR A 47 4.27 -13.66 -5.06
C THR A 47 3.76 -12.23 -5.11
N MET A 48 3.53 -11.63 -3.95
CA MET A 48 3.22 -10.21 -3.81
C MET A 48 4.52 -9.43 -3.60
N VAL A 49 4.78 -8.48 -4.47
CA VAL A 49 5.87 -7.50 -4.34
C VAL A 49 5.26 -6.17 -3.95
N ARG A 50 5.65 -5.63 -2.80
CA ARG A 50 5.20 -4.33 -2.34
C ARG A 50 6.37 -3.35 -2.36
N LEU A 51 6.14 -2.18 -2.95
CA LEU A 51 7.05 -1.05 -2.95
C LEU A 51 6.43 0.10 -2.17
N THR A 52 7.15 0.63 -1.18
CA THR A 52 6.68 1.75 -0.35
C THR A 52 7.74 2.85 -0.36
N LEU A 53 7.33 4.07 -0.66
CA LEU A 53 8.22 5.23 -0.65
C LEU A 53 8.57 5.64 0.78
N ARG A 54 9.88 5.73 1.11
CA ARG A 54 10.37 6.40 2.32
C ARG A 54 10.65 7.87 2.08
N SER A 55 11.34 8.17 0.98
CA SER A 55 11.63 9.55 0.59
C SER A 55 11.89 9.66 -0.91
N ALA A 56 11.56 10.83 -1.47
CA ALA A 56 11.92 11.23 -2.82
C ALA A 56 12.34 12.70 -2.83
N ALA A 57 13.52 12.99 -3.35
CA ALA A 57 14.09 14.32 -3.46
C ALA A 57 14.71 14.50 -4.85
N PRO A 58 13.87 14.70 -5.90
CA PRO A 58 14.38 14.82 -7.26
C PRO A 58 15.26 16.06 -7.39
N ARG A 59 16.37 15.92 -8.10
CA ARG A 59 17.28 17.04 -8.42
C ARG A 59 16.72 17.90 -9.54
N HIS A 60 17.32 19.07 -9.70
CA HIS A 60 17.08 19.90 -10.88
C HIS A 60 17.41 19.11 -12.17
N GLY A 61 16.50 19.12 -13.13
CA GLY A 61 16.61 18.32 -14.36
C GLY A 61 15.98 16.92 -14.25
N VAL A 62 15.41 16.55 -13.11
CA VAL A 62 14.67 15.30 -12.89
C VAL A 62 13.23 15.63 -12.52
N ARG A 63 12.27 15.19 -13.34
CA ARG A 63 10.84 15.45 -13.14
C ARG A 63 10.16 14.42 -12.27
N SER A 64 10.54 13.16 -12.40
CA SER A 64 9.96 12.04 -11.65
C SER A 64 11.02 11.01 -11.34
N LEU A 65 10.88 10.37 -10.19
CA LEU A 65 11.71 9.27 -9.72
C LEU A 65 10.89 8.00 -9.63
N GLY A 66 11.48 6.86 -9.92
CA GLY A 66 10.77 5.58 -9.87
C GLY A 66 11.71 4.38 -9.78
N ILE A 67 11.08 3.22 -9.70
CA ILE A 67 11.73 1.91 -9.77
C ILE A 67 11.15 1.16 -10.96
N GLY A 68 12.01 0.80 -11.91
CA GLY A 68 11.69 -0.16 -12.95
C GLY A 68 11.76 -1.57 -12.36
N LEU A 69 10.67 -2.32 -12.46
CA LEU A 69 10.59 -3.72 -12.07
C LEU A 69 10.44 -4.57 -13.32
N ALA A 70 11.38 -5.46 -13.58
CA ALA A 70 11.32 -6.45 -14.64
C ALA A 70 11.23 -7.86 -14.08
N VAL A 71 10.58 -8.76 -14.81
CA VAL A 71 10.43 -10.17 -14.41
C VAL A 71 11.02 -11.07 -15.50
N GLU A 72 12.03 -11.84 -15.12
CA GLU A 72 12.58 -12.90 -15.95
C GLU A 72 11.85 -14.21 -15.66
N ARG A 73 11.46 -14.95 -16.72
CA ARG A 73 10.70 -16.21 -16.62
C ARG A 73 9.41 -16.11 -15.83
N GLY A 74 8.69 -14.98 -16.04
CA GLY A 74 7.44 -14.69 -15.39
C GLY A 74 6.79 -13.42 -15.94
N HIS A 75 5.85 -12.90 -15.20
CA HIS A 75 5.18 -11.65 -15.54
C HIS A 75 4.58 -10.97 -14.30
N VAL A 76 4.41 -9.67 -14.37
CA VAL A 76 3.58 -8.89 -13.45
C VAL A 76 2.13 -8.97 -13.95
N LEU A 77 1.20 -9.24 -13.05
CA LEU A 77 -0.23 -9.16 -13.32
C LEU A 77 -0.74 -7.80 -12.83
N LEU A 78 -1.14 -6.94 -13.77
CA LEU A 78 -1.69 -5.62 -13.48
C LEU A 78 -3.00 -5.44 -14.25
N GLU A 79 -4.12 -5.21 -13.55
CA GLU A 79 -5.44 -5.05 -14.15
C GLU A 79 -5.81 -6.14 -15.16
N GLY A 80 -5.46 -7.40 -14.86
CA GLY A 80 -5.69 -8.55 -15.74
C GLY A 80 -4.73 -8.66 -16.93
N ARG A 81 -3.78 -7.74 -17.09
CA ARG A 81 -2.74 -7.77 -18.13
C ARG A 81 -1.48 -8.43 -17.61
N ARG A 82 -0.82 -9.19 -18.48
CA ARG A 82 0.50 -9.80 -18.21
C ARG A 82 1.59 -8.94 -18.82
N LEU A 83 2.45 -8.38 -17.97
CA LEU A 83 3.53 -7.49 -18.37
C LEU A 83 4.87 -8.10 -17.96
N ARG A 84 5.90 -7.94 -18.80
CA ARG A 84 7.27 -8.38 -18.44
C ARG A 84 7.95 -7.46 -17.44
N GLY A 85 7.45 -6.26 -17.29
CA GLY A 85 7.94 -5.27 -16.34
C GLY A 85 7.04 -4.05 -16.30
N VAL A 86 7.23 -3.23 -15.28
CA VAL A 86 6.50 -1.98 -15.05
C VAL A 86 7.44 -0.97 -14.41
N ASP A 87 7.29 0.30 -14.75
CA ASP A 87 7.93 1.40 -14.03
C ASP A 87 6.95 1.92 -12.98
N VAL A 88 7.40 1.93 -11.73
CA VAL A 88 6.60 2.36 -10.57
C VAL A 88 7.16 3.70 -10.09
N TRP A 89 6.36 4.74 -10.23
CA TRP A 89 6.76 6.11 -9.90
C TRP A 89 6.54 6.42 -8.41
N SER A 90 7.28 7.39 -7.89
CA SER A 90 7.29 7.76 -6.47
C SER A 90 5.91 8.16 -5.92
N ASP A 91 5.06 8.78 -6.72
CA ASP A 91 3.68 9.12 -6.35
C ASP A 91 2.82 7.87 -6.10
N ALA A 92 2.94 6.84 -6.95
CA ALA A 92 2.25 5.56 -6.75
C ALA A 92 2.76 4.80 -5.52
N MET A 93 4.04 4.95 -5.16
CA MET A 93 4.64 4.29 -4.00
C MET A 93 4.34 4.99 -2.66
N SER A 94 3.76 6.19 -2.66
CA SER A 94 3.53 6.99 -1.43
C SER A 94 2.61 6.32 -0.41
N GLY A 95 1.62 5.55 -0.88
CA GLY A 95 0.72 4.73 -0.06
C GLY A 95 1.10 3.25 0.01
N GLY A 96 2.21 2.89 -0.62
CA GLY A 96 2.56 1.49 -0.88
C GLY A 96 1.76 0.92 -2.06
N ILE A 97 2.46 0.38 -3.04
CA ILE A 97 1.84 -0.32 -4.18
C ILE A 97 2.14 -1.81 -4.12
N GLU A 98 1.14 -2.62 -4.36
CA GLU A 98 1.24 -4.08 -4.40
C GLU A 98 1.16 -4.57 -5.85
N LEU A 99 2.13 -5.36 -6.24
CA LEU A 99 2.25 -5.94 -7.56
C LEU A 99 2.25 -7.45 -7.44
N GLN A 100 1.29 -8.10 -8.07
CA GLN A 100 1.27 -9.55 -8.15
C GLN A 100 2.25 -10.01 -9.24
N VAL A 101 3.25 -10.79 -8.86
CA VAL A 101 4.22 -11.38 -9.77
C VAL A 101 3.97 -12.88 -9.88
N CYS A 102 3.78 -13.34 -11.11
CA CYS A 102 3.50 -14.73 -11.43
C CYS A 102 4.72 -15.34 -12.13
N PRO A 103 5.52 -16.17 -11.45
CA PRO A 103 6.61 -16.90 -12.07
C PRO A 103 6.05 -17.93 -13.06
N ALA A 104 6.75 -18.14 -14.18
CA ALA A 104 6.45 -19.21 -15.12
C ALA A 104 7.34 -20.45 -14.86
N GLU A 105 8.47 -20.25 -14.18
CA GLU A 105 9.47 -21.25 -13.85
C GLU A 105 9.95 -21.07 -12.40
N THR A 106 10.58 -22.10 -11.84
CA THR A 106 11.03 -22.07 -10.43
C THR A 106 12.25 -21.18 -10.19
N ASP A 107 12.97 -20.83 -11.23
CA ASP A 107 14.12 -19.93 -11.23
C ASP A 107 13.77 -18.52 -11.74
N ALA A 108 12.49 -18.18 -11.71
CA ALA A 108 12.03 -16.83 -12.02
C ALA A 108 12.64 -15.81 -11.05
N THR A 109 13.02 -14.67 -11.60
CA THR A 109 13.60 -13.56 -10.84
C THR A 109 12.88 -12.25 -11.14
N ILE A 110 12.82 -11.38 -10.13
CA ILE A 110 12.56 -9.97 -10.34
C ILE A 110 13.87 -9.19 -10.34
N THR A 111 13.90 -8.14 -11.12
CA THR A 111 15.00 -7.18 -11.17
C THR A 111 14.44 -5.77 -10.98
N LEU A 112 15.03 -5.02 -10.05
CA LEU A 112 14.65 -3.63 -9.77
C LEU A 112 15.83 -2.72 -10.14
N THR A 113 15.50 -1.61 -10.82
CA THR A 113 16.48 -0.58 -11.23
C THR A 113 15.93 0.81 -10.97
N PRO A 114 16.74 1.79 -10.55
CA PRO A 114 16.31 3.19 -10.52
C PRO A 114 15.97 3.67 -11.94
N VAL A 115 14.84 4.33 -12.08
CA VAL A 115 14.42 5.01 -13.31
C VAL A 115 14.01 6.45 -12.98
N TRP A 116 14.20 7.35 -13.92
CA TRP A 116 13.75 8.73 -13.75
C TRP A 116 13.31 9.33 -15.08
N VAL A 117 12.50 10.35 -14.99
CA VAL A 117 12.11 11.15 -16.17
C VAL A 117 12.92 12.44 -16.12
N ASP A 118 13.63 12.74 -17.19
CA ASP A 118 14.40 13.97 -17.35
C ASP A 118 13.55 15.12 -17.92
N ASP A 119 14.17 16.28 -18.14
CA ASP A 119 13.50 17.45 -18.69
C ASP A 119 13.03 17.25 -20.14
N THR A 120 13.52 16.24 -20.85
CA THR A 120 13.10 15.88 -22.20
C THR A 120 11.88 14.97 -22.25
N GLU A 121 11.33 14.63 -21.06
CA GLU A 121 10.23 13.66 -20.88
C GLU A 121 10.60 12.22 -21.24
N ALA A 122 11.90 11.94 -21.35
CA ALA A 122 12.38 10.59 -21.57
C ALA A 122 12.56 9.85 -20.23
N THR A 123 12.11 8.58 -20.19
CA THR A 123 12.48 7.68 -19.10
C THR A 123 13.92 7.24 -19.30
N VAL A 124 14.75 7.49 -18.30
CA VAL A 124 16.19 7.26 -18.33
C VAL A 124 16.58 6.27 -17.23
N SER A 125 17.58 5.45 -17.52
CA SER A 125 18.23 4.52 -16.58
C SER A 125 19.62 4.19 -17.13
N TRP A 126 20.48 3.58 -16.30
CA TRP A 126 21.80 3.07 -16.72
C TRP A 126 22.77 4.13 -17.26
N THR A 127 22.66 5.38 -16.82
CA THR A 127 23.55 6.46 -17.28
C THR A 127 24.12 7.26 -16.11
N GLY A 128 25.27 7.88 -16.32
CA GLY A 128 25.89 8.76 -15.35
C GLY A 128 26.21 8.10 -14.01
N ASN A 129 25.85 8.73 -12.92
CA ASN A 129 26.13 8.24 -11.58
C ASN A 129 24.96 7.50 -10.93
N TYR A 130 24.18 6.78 -11.75
CA TYR A 130 23.09 5.97 -11.24
C TYR A 130 23.59 4.74 -10.48
N GLY A 131 22.77 4.27 -9.56
CA GLY A 131 23.02 3.06 -8.78
C GLY A 131 22.21 3.02 -7.51
N MET A 132 22.41 1.98 -6.74
CA MET A 132 21.72 1.84 -5.46
C MET A 132 22.61 1.21 -4.38
N LEU A 133 22.40 1.65 -3.15
CA LEU A 133 22.84 0.93 -1.95
C LEU A 133 21.69 0.08 -1.46
N ILE A 134 21.98 -1.14 -1.04
CA ILE A 134 21.00 -2.11 -0.60
C ILE A 134 21.19 -2.38 0.89
N ALA A 135 20.21 -2.02 1.70
CA ALA A 135 20.16 -2.33 3.12
C ALA A 135 19.14 -3.45 3.36
N ARG A 136 19.58 -4.58 3.90
CA ARG A 136 18.72 -5.71 4.24
C ARG A 136 18.32 -5.63 5.70
N GLU A 137 17.01 -5.53 5.96
CA GLU A 137 16.38 -5.57 7.26
C GLU A 137 15.64 -6.93 7.43
N PRO A 138 15.28 -7.36 8.64
CA PRO A 138 14.71 -8.70 8.86
C PRO A 138 13.43 -9.00 8.05
N ALA A 139 12.62 -7.98 7.76
CA ALA A 139 11.34 -8.14 7.08
C ALA A 139 11.27 -7.45 5.71
N MET A 140 12.29 -6.67 5.32
CA MET A 140 12.27 -5.86 4.11
C MET A 140 13.68 -5.57 3.59
N THR A 141 13.76 -5.16 2.34
CA THR A 141 14.98 -4.60 1.74
C THR A 141 14.76 -3.11 1.48
N VAL A 142 15.70 -2.27 1.87
CA VAL A 142 15.65 -0.84 1.60
C VAL A 142 16.62 -0.50 0.47
N LEU A 143 16.10 0.10 -0.59
CA LEU A 143 16.84 0.52 -1.76
C LEU A 143 17.08 2.04 -1.65
N HIS A 144 18.33 2.44 -1.53
CA HIS A 144 18.77 3.82 -1.55
C HIS A 144 19.32 4.13 -2.94
N CYS A 145 18.59 4.89 -3.73
CA CYS A 145 18.86 5.06 -5.16
C CYS A 145 19.43 6.44 -5.46
N SER A 146 20.41 6.48 -6.35
CA SER A 146 20.92 7.65 -7.02
C SER A 146 20.52 7.63 -8.48
N THR A 147 20.03 8.76 -9.01
CA THR A 147 19.84 8.95 -10.46
C THR A 147 21.18 9.20 -11.15
N GLY A 148 21.19 9.17 -12.47
CA GLY A 148 22.40 9.46 -13.23
C GLY A 148 22.84 10.92 -13.25
N VAL A 149 22.04 11.83 -12.70
CA VAL A 149 22.23 13.28 -12.79
C VAL A 149 23.13 13.80 -11.67
N GLY A 150 24.26 14.40 -12.03
CA GLY A 150 25.20 14.98 -11.07
C GLY A 150 26.04 13.95 -10.28
N PRO A 151 26.63 14.33 -9.14
CA PRO A 151 27.37 13.42 -8.28
C PRO A 151 26.45 12.38 -7.62
N PRO A 152 26.94 11.16 -7.27
CA PRO A 152 26.11 10.13 -6.64
C PRO A 152 25.46 10.62 -5.35
N ASP A 153 24.16 10.42 -5.22
CA ASP A 153 23.37 10.72 -4.02
C ASP A 153 22.31 9.66 -3.80
N PHE A 154 22.54 8.75 -2.91
CA PHE A 154 21.66 7.62 -2.61
C PHE A 154 20.48 8.00 -1.68
N GLY A 155 20.26 9.28 -1.44
CA GLY A 155 19.09 9.83 -0.77
C GLY A 155 18.01 10.36 -1.72
N GLU A 156 18.28 10.41 -3.04
CA GLU A 156 17.34 10.95 -4.02
C GLU A 156 16.02 10.17 -4.08
N LEU A 157 16.10 8.84 -3.99
CA LEU A 157 14.93 7.96 -3.90
C LEU A 157 15.22 6.82 -2.92
N VAL A 158 14.41 6.72 -1.87
CA VAL A 158 14.53 5.63 -0.89
C VAL A 158 13.21 4.85 -0.86
N VAL A 159 13.29 3.56 -1.17
CA VAL A 159 12.14 2.67 -1.32
C VAL A 159 12.30 1.42 -0.46
N GLU A 160 11.24 1.04 0.23
CA GLU A 160 11.11 -0.26 0.88
C GLU A 160 10.56 -1.28 -0.10
N LEU A 161 11.21 -2.43 -0.13
CA LEU A 161 10.79 -3.60 -0.88
C LEU A 161 10.41 -4.71 0.11
N THR A 162 9.20 -5.22 0.01
CA THR A 162 8.80 -6.47 0.66
C THR A 162 8.31 -7.47 -0.37
N ILE A 163 8.69 -8.73 -0.19
CA ILE A 163 8.32 -9.83 -1.05
C ILE A 163 7.72 -10.92 -0.17
N GLY A 164 6.50 -11.33 -0.47
CA GLY A 164 5.81 -12.32 0.33
C GLY A 164 4.76 -13.10 -0.46
N PRO A 165 4.17 -14.13 0.16
CA PRO A 165 3.10 -14.87 -0.47
C PRO A 165 1.89 -13.96 -0.71
N ILE A 166 1.15 -14.23 -1.78
CA ILE A 166 -0.13 -13.56 -1.99
C ILE A 166 -1.06 -13.95 -0.83
N PRO A 167 -1.65 -12.97 -0.12
CA PRO A 167 -2.61 -13.29 0.92
C PRO A 167 -3.75 -14.13 0.31
N PRO A 168 -4.23 -15.17 1.01
CA PRO A 168 -5.34 -15.95 0.52
C PRO A 168 -6.54 -15.03 0.31
N PRO A 169 -7.36 -15.28 -0.73
CA PRO A 169 -8.59 -14.52 -0.90
C PRO A 169 -9.42 -14.64 0.38
N PRO A 170 -10.13 -13.59 0.78
CA PRO A 170 -11.02 -13.67 1.93
C PRO A 170 -11.95 -14.89 1.74
N ALA A 171 -12.10 -15.66 2.80
CA ALA A 171 -12.94 -16.84 2.75
C ALA A 171 -14.32 -16.46 2.19
N PRO A 172 -14.88 -17.25 1.26
CA PRO A 172 -16.20 -16.96 0.72
C PRO A 172 -17.18 -16.84 1.89
N PRO A 173 -18.08 -15.86 1.88
CA PRO A 173 -19.04 -15.68 2.96
C PRO A 173 -19.81 -17.00 3.17
N THR A 174 -19.93 -17.42 4.43
CA THR A 174 -20.70 -18.60 4.81
C THR A 174 -22.15 -18.43 4.36
N ASP A 175 -22.90 -19.51 4.18
CA ASP A 175 -24.32 -19.42 3.84
C ASP A 175 -25.10 -18.60 4.86
N ALA A 176 -24.72 -18.65 6.15
CA ALA A 176 -25.26 -17.82 7.19
C ALA A 176 -24.96 -16.31 6.95
N SER A 177 -23.74 -15.98 6.54
CA SER A 177 -23.34 -14.59 6.23
C SER A 177 -24.07 -14.05 4.99
N ARG A 178 -24.29 -14.86 3.99
CA ARG A 178 -25.08 -14.49 2.81
C ARG A 178 -26.55 -14.26 3.17
N TYR A 179 -27.11 -15.14 4.00
CA TYR A 179 -28.49 -15.07 4.43
C TYR A 179 -28.77 -13.80 5.26
N GLN A 180 -27.93 -13.51 6.26
CA GLN A 180 -28.07 -12.30 7.06
C GLN A 180 -27.94 -11.03 6.21
N HIS A 181 -27.02 -11.02 5.24
CA HIS A 181 -26.85 -9.88 4.33
C HIS A 181 -28.08 -9.70 3.43
N ALA A 182 -28.64 -10.78 2.87
CA ALA A 182 -29.86 -10.73 2.07
C ALA A 182 -31.06 -10.21 2.86
N LEU A 183 -31.22 -10.61 4.13
CA LEU A 183 -32.26 -10.08 5.02
C LEU A 183 -32.08 -8.57 5.27
N TYR A 184 -30.83 -8.14 5.49
CA TYR A 184 -30.52 -6.72 5.67
C TYR A 184 -30.88 -5.90 4.43
N GLU A 185 -30.44 -6.29 3.26
CA GLU A 185 -30.73 -5.61 1.99
C GLU A 185 -32.25 -5.54 1.71
N LEU A 186 -32.98 -6.62 1.98
CA LEU A 186 -34.42 -6.61 1.85
C LEU A 186 -35.08 -5.64 2.83
N GLY A 187 -34.58 -5.55 4.08
CA GLY A 187 -35.03 -4.56 5.06
C GLY A 187 -34.82 -3.13 4.60
N VAL A 188 -33.64 -2.83 4.02
CA VAL A 188 -33.35 -1.51 3.43
C VAL A 188 -34.30 -1.20 2.27
N ALA A 189 -34.64 -2.19 1.43
CA ALA A 189 -35.61 -2.00 0.37
C ALA A 189 -37.03 -1.72 0.89
N MET A 190 -37.46 -2.38 1.97
CA MET A 190 -38.76 -2.13 2.62
C MET A 190 -38.81 -0.72 3.23
N GLN A 191 -37.74 -0.30 3.92
CA GLN A 191 -37.66 1.06 4.46
C GLN A 191 -37.79 2.13 3.36
N ARG A 192 -37.11 1.94 2.22
CA ARG A 192 -37.23 2.87 1.08
C ARG A 192 -38.63 2.96 0.50
N ARG A 193 -39.43 1.92 0.65
CA ARG A 193 -40.86 1.89 0.27
C ARG A 193 -41.78 2.50 1.32
N GLY A 194 -41.24 2.83 2.50
CA GLY A 194 -42.02 3.34 3.62
C GLY A 194 -42.63 2.25 4.51
N ASP A 195 -42.27 0.98 4.28
CA ASP A 195 -42.76 -0.15 5.06
C ASP A 195 -41.81 -0.43 6.25
N GLU A 196 -41.89 0.50 7.24
CA GLU A 196 -40.97 0.49 8.38
C GLU A 196 -41.13 -0.76 9.27
N GLU A 197 -42.34 -1.32 9.34
CA GLU A 197 -42.60 -2.49 10.19
C GLU A 197 -41.96 -3.74 9.62
N GLN A 198 -42.07 -3.98 8.31
CA GLN A 198 -41.41 -5.08 7.63
C GLN A 198 -39.87 -4.90 7.63
N ALA A 199 -39.38 -3.67 7.42
CA ALA A 199 -37.98 -3.36 7.53
C ALA A 199 -37.42 -3.76 8.91
N CYS A 200 -38.12 -3.37 9.98
CA CYS A 200 -37.71 -3.74 11.35
C CYS A 200 -37.66 -5.25 11.57
N GLN A 201 -38.65 -5.99 11.10
CA GLN A 201 -38.67 -7.47 11.24
C GLN A 201 -37.48 -8.13 10.54
N LEU A 202 -37.19 -7.69 9.32
CA LEU A 202 -36.05 -8.21 8.53
C LEU A 202 -34.71 -7.85 9.17
N TRP A 203 -34.55 -6.61 9.65
CA TRP A 203 -33.36 -6.20 10.36
C TRP A 203 -33.16 -6.93 11.69
N THR A 204 -34.26 -7.21 12.41
CA THR A 204 -34.17 -8.03 13.64
C THR A 204 -33.62 -9.41 13.32
N GLN A 205 -34.14 -10.08 12.32
CA GLN A 205 -33.60 -11.38 11.89
C GLN A 205 -32.14 -11.28 11.45
N ALA A 206 -31.80 -10.28 10.62
CA ALA A 206 -30.42 -10.10 10.18
C ALA A 206 -29.45 -9.83 11.36
N ALA A 207 -29.88 -9.02 12.34
CA ALA A 207 -29.08 -8.69 13.52
C ALA A 207 -28.92 -9.88 14.49
N GLU A 208 -29.97 -10.72 14.64
CA GLU A 208 -29.88 -11.98 15.39
C GLU A 208 -28.90 -12.98 14.77
N PHE A 209 -28.76 -12.96 13.43
CA PHE A 209 -27.71 -13.68 12.72
C PHE A 209 -26.35 -12.95 12.73
N GLY A 210 -26.22 -11.84 13.42
CA GLY A 210 -24.96 -11.13 13.60
C GLY A 210 -24.62 -10.10 12.53
N HIS A 211 -25.60 -9.52 11.81
CA HIS A 211 -25.33 -8.46 10.83
C HIS A 211 -25.18 -7.08 11.52
N PRO A 212 -23.98 -6.46 11.56
CA PRO A 212 -23.76 -5.23 12.34
C PRO A 212 -24.55 -4.04 11.81
N GLY A 213 -24.69 -3.89 10.50
CA GLY A 213 -25.48 -2.82 9.89
C GLY A 213 -26.96 -2.90 10.24
N ALA A 214 -27.53 -4.12 10.32
CA ALA A 214 -28.92 -4.31 10.72
C ALA A 214 -29.13 -3.93 12.19
N ALA A 215 -28.23 -4.31 13.08
CA ALA A 215 -28.28 -3.92 14.49
C ALA A 215 -28.14 -2.39 14.63
N TYR A 216 -27.26 -1.74 13.84
CA TYR A 216 -27.16 -0.29 13.83
C TYR A 216 -28.48 0.38 13.41
N ASP A 217 -29.06 -0.04 12.29
CA ASP A 217 -30.29 0.56 11.76
C ASP A 217 -31.50 0.34 12.69
N LEU A 218 -31.58 -0.82 13.35
CA LEU A 218 -32.54 -1.05 14.45
C LEU A 218 -32.35 -0.07 15.60
N GLY A 219 -31.13 0.14 16.02
CA GLY A 219 -30.81 1.12 17.07
C GLY A 219 -31.27 2.53 16.70
N VAL A 220 -31.01 2.96 15.45
CA VAL A 220 -31.49 4.25 14.93
C VAL A 220 -33.04 4.33 14.94
N PHE A 221 -33.69 3.24 14.49
CA PHE A 221 -35.13 3.17 14.46
C PHE A 221 -35.77 3.27 15.86
N ARG A 222 -35.23 2.50 16.82
CA ARG A 222 -35.68 2.54 18.23
C ARG A 222 -35.41 3.89 18.88
N TYR A 223 -34.26 4.48 18.64
CA TYR A 223 -33.90 5.82 19.13
C TYR A 223 -34.90 6.89 18.66
N ARG A 224 -35.30 6.88 17.38
CA ARG A 224 -36.27 7.83 16.81
C ARG A 224 -37.66 7.69 17.44
N ARG A 225 -38.00 6.48 17.88
CA ARG A 225 -39.26 6.21 18.59
C ARG A 225 -39.23 6.52 20.11
N GLY A 226 -38.05 6.89 20.63
CA GLY A 226 -37.84 7.17 22.06
C GLY A 226 -37.55 5.94 22.89
N ASP A 227 -37.41 4.76 22.27
CA ASP A 227 -37.08 3.50 22.93
C ASP A 227 -35.57 3.41 23.17
N PHE A 228 -35.06 4.28 24.04
CA PHE A 228 -33.63 4.43 24.27
C PHE A 228 -32.97 3.17 24.84
N THR A 229 -33.69 2.34 25.54
CA THR A 229 -33.17 1.07 26.07
C THR A 229 -32.93 0.04 24.97
N GLU A 230 -33.87 -0.08 24.04
CA GLU A 230 -33.75 -0.92 22.87
C GLU A 230 -32.67 -0.39 21.90
N ALA A 231 -32.60 0.93 21.73
CA ALA A 231 -31.56 1.56 20.93
C ALA A 231 -30.15 1.25 21.47
N GLU A 232 -30.00 1.35 22.80
CA GLU A 232 -28.73 1.01 23.47
C GLU A 232 -28.35 -0.47 23.29
N HIS A 233 -29.33 -1.37 23.42
CA HIS A 233 -29.11 -2.81 23.20
C HIS A 233 -28.58 -3.10 21.80
N TRP A 234 -29.23 -2.59 20.76
CA TRP A 234 -28.86 -2.84 19.38
C TRP A 234 -27.55 -2.16 18.98
N TRP A 235 -27.30 -0.92 19.46
CA TRP A 235 -26.04 -0.26 19.20
C TRP A 235 -24.86 -0.92 19.92
N ARG A 236 -25.06 -1.51 21.10
CA ARG A 236 -24.02 -2.35 21.73
C ARG A 236 -23.70 -3.58 20.89
N ALA A 237 -24.73 -4.25 20.40
CA ALA A 237 -24.53 -5.43 19.55
C ALA A 237 -23.74 -5.07 18.28
N ALA A 238 -24.07 -3.98 17.60
CA ALA A 238 -23.37 -3.50 16.42
C ALA A 238 -21.93 -3.02 16.73
N ALA A 239 -21.74 -2.27 17.81
CA ALA A 239 -20.44 -1.76 18.24
C ALA A 239 -19.46 -2.88 18.63
N THR A 240 -19.96 -3.94 19.29
CA THR A 240 -19.17 -5.13 19.60
C THR A 240 -18.68 -5.86 18.35
N GLN A 241 -19.36 -5.69 17.22
CA GLN A 241 -19.01 -6.24 15.93
C GLN A 241 -18.23 -5.23 15.05
N GLY A 242 -17.76 -4.13 15.64
CA GLY A 242 -16.89 -3.16 14.98
C GLY A 242 -17.60 -2.12 14.13
N ASP A 243 -18.94 -1.90 14.25
CA ASP A 243 -19.61 -0.80 13.53
C ASP A 243 -19.29 0.55 14.19
N PRO A 244 -18.52 1.45 13.52
CA PRO A 244 -18.09 2.72 14.11
C PRO A 244 -19.24 3.69 14.31
N ARG A 245 -20.32 3.59 13.50
CA ARG A 245 -21.51 4.42 13.61
C ARG A 245 -22.27 4.07 14.88
N ALA A 246 -22.37 2.77 15.19
CA ALA A 246 -23.00 2.28 16.39
C ALA A 246 -22.23 2.71 17.64
N THR A 247 -20.89 2.65 17.61
CA THR A 247 -20.05 3.15 18.69
C THR A 247 -20.30 4.63 18.97
N ALA A 248 -20.39 5.45 17.93
CA ALA A 248 -20.68 6.88 18.06
C ALA A 248 -22.09 7.14 18.64
N GLY A 249 -23.10 6.44 18.12
CA GLY A 249 -24.49 6.55 18.60
C GLY A 249 -24.65 6.10 20.05
N LEU A 250 -24.03 4.97 20.41
CA LEU A 250 -24.02 4.43 21.77
C LEU A 250 -23.35 5.41 22.75
N ALA A 251 -22.19 5.93 22.40
CA ALA A 251 -21.48 6.87 23.26
C ALA A 251 -22.27 8.16 23.50
N GLU A 252 -22.96 8.67 22.50
CA GLU A 252 -23.86 9.84 22.64
C GLU A 252 -25.06 9.52 23.55
N LEU A 253 -25.69 8.37 23.36
CA LEU A 253 -26.80 7.93 24.20
C LEU A 253 -26.40 7.75 25.66
N LEU A 254 -25.25 7.10 25.91
CA LEU A 254 -24.69 6.91 27.25
C LEU A 254 -24.37 8.25 27.94
N ASN A 255 -23.82 9.22 27.22
CA ASN A 255 -23.58 10.57 27.76
C ASN A 255 -24.89 11.23 28.19
N ARG A 256 -25.94 11.16 27.38
CA ARG A 256 -27.29 11.72 27.74
C ARG A 256 -27.90 11.02 28.94
N ARG A 257 -27.62 9.74 29.15
CA ARG A 257 -28.11 8.97 30.30
C ARG A 257 -27.22 9.12 31.55
N GLY A 258 -26.19 9.97 31.52
CA GLY A 258 -25.33 10.26 32.65
C GLY A 258 -24.19 9.21 32.89
N ASN A 259 -23.85 8.41 31.87
CA ASN A 259 -22.79 7.41 31.91
C ASN A 259 -21.56 7.79 31.03
N PRO A 260 -20.89 8.93 31.31
CA PRO A 260 -19.80 9.42 30.45
C PRO A 260 -18.52 8.57 30.50
N SER A 261 -18.35 7.81 31.59
CA SER A 261 -17.21 6.90 31.74
C SER A 261 -17.30 5.74 30.74
N GLU A 262 -18.46 5.13 30.63
CA GLU A 262 -18.73 4.05 29.69
C GLU A 262 -18.68 4.56 28.23
N ALA A 263 -19.23 5.74 27.95
CA ALA A 263 -19.14 6.39 26.65
C ALA A 263 -17.69 6.59 26.19
N ARG A 264 -16.78 6.95 27.11
CA ARG A 264 -15.34 7.09 26.82
C ARG A 264 -14.68 5.73 26.55
N ALA A 265 -15.04 4.69 27.30
CA ALA A 265 -14.51 3.34 27.11
C ALA A 265 -14.85 2.80 25.70
N TRP A 266 -16.08 2.98 25.25
CA TRP A 266 -16.50 2.58 23.89
C TRP A 266 -15.75 3.33 22.79
N ARG A 267 -15.53 4.64 22.93
CA ARG A 267 -14.73 5.41 21.95
C ARG A 267 -13.28 4.96 21.92
N ALA A 268 -12.68 4.67 23.09
CA ALA A 268 -11.30 4.21 23.16
C ALA A 268 -11.10 2.82 22.54
N ALA A 269 -12.07 1.92 22.73
CA ALA A 269 -12.04 0.59 22.10
C ALA A 269 -12.10 0.67 20.57
N SER A 270 -12.91 1.58 20.02
CA SER A 270 -13.03 1.79 18.56
C SER A 270 -11.77 2.38 17.93
N THR A 271 -10.98 3.17 18.66
CA THR A 271 -9.72 3.74 18.14
C THR A 271 -8.53 2.78 18.24
N ALA A 272 -8.63 1.75 19.09
CA ALA A 272 -7.57 0.75 19.23
C ALA A 272 -7.57 -0.27 18.07
N ASP A 273 -8.72 -0.55 17.47
CA ASP A 273 -8.85 -1.45 16.31
C ASP A 273 -8.30 -0.82 15.00
N ASP A 274 -8.29 0.52 14.91
CA ASP A 274 -7.74 1.25 13.75
C ASP A 274 -6.19 1.34 13.77
N GLN A 275 -5.52 0.88 14.84
CA GLN A 275 -4.06 0.99 15.00
C GLN A 275 -3.30 -0.33 14.77
N TYR A 276 -3.98 -1.41 14.39
CA TYR A 276 -3.33 -2.65 13.96
C TYR A 276 -3.62 -2.88 12.47
N PRO A 277 -2.58 -2.69 11.59
CA PRO A 277 -2.69 -3.04 10.18
C PRO A 277 -2.69 -4.55 9.96
#